data_59bc94aa96043863078b07ace6a48d65
#
_entry.id   59bc94aa96043863078b07ace6a48d65
#
_cell.length_a   1.000
_cell.length_b   1.000
_cell.length_c   1.000
_cell.angle_alpha   90.00
_cell.angle_beta   90.00
_cell.angle_gamma   90.00
#
_symmetry.space_group_name_H-M   'P 1'
#
loop_
_entity.id
_entity.type
_entity.pdbx_description
1 polymer ?
#
loop_
_entity_poly.entity_id
_entity_poly.type
_entity_poly.pdbx_seq_one_letter_code
_entity_poly.pdbx_strand_id
1 'polypeptide(L)'
;TTKADRLAAEMLKRHDAEHMSVVFSTYHSIDVISRAQHDYDLAAFDLVICDEAHRTTGATFDDDDESTFVRIHDADYIRATKRLYMTATPRIYGDNAKLKAESGEVTLCSMDDEALYGKELFVINFSEAVQRGLLTDYKVLVLTVEESVINRRLQELLKDEDNQLKVDDAAKIVGCWKALAKQGLAENLVGDDQPMKRAVAFCQVISPNYKGTKHKVSSVNIASMFQSVVEAYQDSEEIDEASRIICEAEHVDGGMNASQKEAKLDWLKAESSDNTCRILSNVRCLSEGVDVPALDSV
;
A
#
# COMPACT_ATOMS: atom_id res chain seq x y z
N THR A 1 3.91 -6.24 23.61
CA THR A 1 4.85 -7.24 24.10
C THR A 1 4.96 -8.40 23.13
N THR A 2 6.14 -9.00 23.01
CA THR A 2 6.40 -10.23 22.27
C THR A 2 6.53 -11.45 23.20
N LYS A 3 6.13 -11.33 24.46
CA LYS A 3 6.23 -12.36 25.48
C LYS A 3 4.85 -12.75 25.98
N ALA A 4 4.54 -14.03 25.91
CA ALA A 4 3.25 -14.60 26.27
C ALA A 4 2.92 -14.44 27.76
N ASP A 5 3.90 -14.67 28.63
CA ASP A 5 3.79 -14.47 30.09
C ASP A 5 3.40 -13.04 30.46
N ARG A 6 4.03 -12.05 29.79
CA ARG A 6 3.70 -10.62 30.00
C ARG A 6 2.33 -10.25 29.47
N LEU A 7 1.93 -10.82 28.33
CA LEU A 7 0.59 -10.58 27.79
C LEU A 7 -0.47 -11.07 28.77
N ALA A 8 -0.36 -12.29 29.24
CA ALA A 8 -1.29 -12.86 30.23
C ALA A 8 -1.32 -12.03 31.52
N ALA A 9 -0.15 -11.63 32.04
CA ALA A 9 -0.06 -10.83 33.25
C ALA A 9 -0.68 -9.43 33.10
N GLU A 10 -0.53 -8.78 31.95
CA GLU A 10 -1.15 -7.47 31.70
C GLU A 10 -2.68 -7.58 31.56
N MET A 11 -3.18 -8.64 30.92
CA MET A 11 -4.62 -8.87 30.77
C MET A 11 -5.30 -9.12 32.12
N LEU A 12 -4.66 -9.88 33.01
CA LEU A 12 -5.17 -10.15 34.36
C LEU A 12 -5.26 -8.90 35.23
N LYS A 13 -4.36 -7.93 35.06
CA LYS A 13 -4.35 -6.70 35.88
C LYS A 13 -5.58 -5.80 35.67
N ARG A 14 -6.25 -5.91 34.54
CA ARG A 14 -7.30 -4.96 34.12
C ARG A 14 -8.62 -5.65 33.79
N HIS A 15 -8.72 -6.96 34.04
CA HIS A 15 -9.93 -7.71 33.75
C HIS A 15 -10.94 -7.53 34.91
N ASP A 16 -11.94 -6.72 34.68
CA ASP A 16 -13.12 -6.57 35.53
C ASP A 16 -14.39 -6.48 34.66
N ALA A 17 -15.55 -6.54 35.34
CA ALA A 17 -16.85 -6.56 34.66
C ALA A 17 -17.25 -5.21 34.02
N GLU A 18 -16.55 -4.12 34.33
CA GLU A 18 -16.89 -2.76 33.89
C GLU A 18 -16.01 -2.26 32.74
N HIS A 19 -14.84 -2.93 32.52
CA HIS A 19 -13.86 -2.49 31.54
C HIS A 19 -13.62 -3.55 30.45
N MET A 20 -13.59 -3.10 29.20
CA MET A 20 -13.20 -3.91 28.07
C MET A 20 -11.68 -3.94 27.95
N SER A 21 -11.10 -5.14 27.90
CA SER A 21 -9.69 -5.33 27.58
C SER A 21 -9.52 -5.63 26.09
N VAL A 22 -8.62 -4.90 25.43
CA VAL A 22 -8.35 -5.04 24.00
C VAL A 22 -6.88 -5.39 23.77
N VAL A 23 -6.64 -6.41 22.96
CA VAL A 23 -5.29 -6.79 22.51
C VAL A 23 -5.16 -6.53 21.02
N PHE A 24 -4.21 -5.70 20.63
CA PHE A 24 -3.81 -5.51 19.24
C PHE A 24 -2.62 -6.43 18.91
N SER A 25 -2.73 -7.18 17.84
CA SER A 25 -1.68 -8.09 17.36
C SER A 25 -1.59 -8.06 15.85
N THR A 26 -0.39 -8.32 15.32
CA THR A 26 -0.24 -8.66 13.90
C THR A 26 -0.43 -10.17 13.71
N TYR A 27 -0.75 -10.62 12.51
CA TYR A 27 -0.84 -12.05 12.20
C TYR A 27 0.47 -12.79 12.44
N HIS A 28 1.62 -12.16 12.26
CA HIS A 28 2.94 -12.74 12.59
C HIS A 28 3.15 -13.01 14.07
N SER A 29 2.37 -12.38 14.94
CA SER A 29 2.51 -12.50 16.40
C SER A 29 1.39 -13.29 17.07
N ILE A 30 0.56 -13.99 16.31
CA ILE A 30 -0.57 -14.74 16.90
C ILE A 30 -0.12 -15.90 17.77
N ASP A 31 1.08 -16.46 17.55
CA ASP A 31 1.67 -17.49 18.41
C ASP A 31 1.88 -17.00 19.85
N VAL A 32 2.16 -15.72 20.04
CA VAL A 32 2.27 -15.11 21.38
C VAL A 32 0.93 -15.19 22.11
N ILE A 33 -0.17 -14.95 21.39
CA ILE A 33 -1.53 -15.07 21.94
C ILE A 33 -1.86 -16.52 22.24
N SER A 34 -1.60 -17.44 21.31
CA SER A 34 -1.82 -18.86 21.49
C SER A 34 -1.09 -19.37 22.74
N ARG A 35 0.19 -19.06 22.86
CA ARG A 35 0.98 -19.44 24.04
C ARG A 35 0.48 -18.79 25.33
N ALA A 36 0.03 -17.54 25.28
CA ALA A 36 -0.55 -16.89 26.45
C ALA A 36 -1.80 -17.63 26.94
N GLN A 37 -2.62 -18.14 26.00
CA GLN A 37 -3.82 -18.91 26.33
C GLN A 37 -3.54 -20.34 26.80
N HIS A 38 -2.49 -21.00 26.29
CA HIS A 38 -2.19 -22.40 26.60
C HIS A 38 -1.25 -22.55 27.79
N ASP A 39 -0.20 -21.71 27.87
CA ASP A 39 0.86 -21.87 28.87
C ASP A 39 0.67 -20.96 30.09
N TYR A 40 -0.16 -19.90 29.97
CA TYR A 40 -0.30 -18.89 31.01
C TYR A 40 -1.77 -18.56 31.37
N ASP A 41 -2.69 -19.47 31.07
CA ASP A 41 -4.11 -19.40 31.44
C ASP A 41 -4.85 -18.11 31.01
N LEU A 42 -4.39 -17.45 29.94
CA LEU A 42 -5.17 -16.34 29.36
C LEU A 42 -6.50 -16.89 28.87
N ALA A 43 -7.61 -16.28 29.34
CA ALA A 43 -8.95 -16.68 28.96
C ALA A 43 -9.20 -16.57 27.46
N ALA A 44 -10.20 -17.32 26.95
CA ALA A 44 -10.69 -17.15 25.60
C ALA A 44 -11.22 -15.72 25.40
N PHE A 45 -11.01 -15.17 24.22
CA PHE A 45 -11.59 -13.88 23.86
C PHE A 45 -13.09 -14.02 23.57
N ASP A 46 -13.87 -13.00 23.92
CA ASP A 46 -15.28 -12.93 23.53
C ASP A 46 -15.40 -12.72 22.01
N LEU A 47 -14.51 -11.89 21.44
CA LEU A 47 -14.49 -11.55 20.03
C LEU A 47 -13.05 -11.37 19.54
N VAL A 48 -12.73 -11.99 18.41
CA VAL A 48 -11.53 -11.71 17.62
C VAL A 48 -11.96 -11.00 16.32
N ILE A 49 -11.36 -9.86 16.04
CA ILE A 49 -11.57 -9.13 14.81
C ILE A 49 -10.32 -9.31 13.93
N CYS A 50 -10.51 -9.90 12.77
CA CYS A 50 -9.47 -10.14 11.76
C CYS A 50 -9.59 -9.08 10.67
N ASP A 51 -8.83 -8.01 10.79
CA ASP A 51 -8.71 -7.00 9.75
C ASP A 51 -7.79 -7.48 8.62
N GLU A 52 -8.00 -7.00 7.40
CA GLU A 52 -7.32 -7.51 6.19
C GLU A 52 -7.39 -9.05 6.08
N ALA A 53 -8.57 -9.60 6.33
CA ALA A 53 -8.79 -11.04 6.46
C ALA A 53 -8.44 -11.85 5.20
N HIS A 54 -8.31 -11.21 4.02
CA HIS A 54 -7.80 -11.85 2.82
C HIS A 54 -6.38 -12.44 3.02
N ARG A 55 -5.63 -11.97 4.03
CA ARG A 55 -4.31 -12.49 4.40
C ARG A 55 -4.38 -13.82 5.13
N THR A 56 -5.54 -14.19 5.65
CA THR A 56 -5.77 -15.48 6.33
C THR A 56 -6.24 -16.58 5.38
N THR A 57 -6.24 -16.30 4.06
CA THR A 57 -6.52 -17.27 3.01
C THR A 57 -5.24 -17.96 2.57
N GLY A 58 -5.37 -19.15 1.96
CA GLY A 58 -4.24 -19.91 1.42
C GLY A 58 -4.27 -21.36 1.83
N ALA A 59 -3.25 -22.09 1.43
CA ALA A 59 -3.09 -23.50 1.76
C ALA A 59 -2.23 -23.66 3.01
N THR A 60 -2.57 -24.62 3.85
CA THR A 60 -1.73 -25.01 4.99
C THR A 60 -0.58 -25.88 4.49
N PHE A 61 0.53 -25.29 4.09
CA PHE A 61 1.80 -26.01 3.90
C PHE A 61 2.68 -25.80 5.12
N ASP A 62 3.38 -26.83 5.55
CA ASP A 62 4.05 -26.89 6.85
C ASP A 62 5.19 -25.87 7.07
N ASP A 63 5.66 -25.15 6.07
CA ASP A 63 6.90 -24.37 6.15
C ASP A 63 6.88 -22.93 5.63
N ASP A 64 5.73 -22.34 5.22
CA ASP A 64 5.68 -20.99 4.69
C ASP A 64 5.07 -19.96 5.67
N ASP A 65 5.62 -18.74 5.73
CA ASP A 65 5.13 -17.65 6.61
C ASP A 65 3.65 -17.30 6.37
N GLU A 66 3.14 -17.45 5.14
CA GLU A 66 1.71 -17.25 4.83
C GLU A 66 0.83 -18.36 5.42
N SER A 67 1.35 -19.57 5.59
CA SER A 67 0.64 -20.66 6.25
C SER A 67 0.36 -20.40 7.73
N THR A 68 1.14 -19.54 8.36
CA THR A 68 0.99 -19.17 9.77
C THR A 68 -0.30 -18.38 10.02
N PHE A 69 -0.73 -17.56 9.07
CA PHE A 69 -1.92 -16.72 9.23
C PHE A 69 -3.23 -17.51 9.18
N VAL A 70 -3.23 -18.64 8.48
CA VAL A 70 -4.36 -19.57 8.42
C VAL A 70 -4.70 -20.15 9.79
N ARG A 71 -3.74 -20.23 10.70
CA ARG A 71 -3.93 -20.74 12.09
C ARG A 71 -4.95 -19.95 12.91
N ILE A 72 -5.32 -18.74 12.47
CA ILE A 72 -6.38 -17.97 13.13
C ILE A 72 -7.74 -18.67 13.06
N HIS A 73 -7.95 -19.55 12.07
CA HIS A 73 -9.18 -20.33 11.93
C HIS A 73 -9.25 -21.51 12.90
N ASP A 74 -8.12 -21.96 13.40
CA ASP A 74 -8.06 -23.05 14.38
C ASP A 74 -8.55 -22.55 15.74
N ALA A 75 -9.68 -23.13 16.18
CA ALA A 75 -10.33 -22.78 17.45
C ALA A 75 -9.51 -23.20 18.68
N ASP A 76 -8.68 -24.23 18.54
CA ASP A 76 -7.79 -24.66 19.60
C ASP A 76 -6.53 -23.80 19.65
N TYR A 77 -6.04 -23.34 18.50
CA TYR A 77 -4.85 -22.49 18.44
C TYR A 77 -5.12 -21.08 18.99
N ILE A 78 -6.23 -20.44 18.62
CA ILE A 78 -6.70 -19.17 19.20
C ILE A 78 -8.11 -19.38 19.75
N ARG A 79 -8.22 -19.43 21.06
CA ARG A 79 -9.51 -19.63 21.75
C ARG A 79 -10.32 -18.33 21.75
N ALA A 80 -11.46 -18.36 21.07
CA ALA A 80 -12.39 -17.23 21.00
C ALA A 80 -13.83 -17.72 20.83
N THR A 81 -14.78 -16.99 21.41
CA THR A 81 -16.21 -17.28 21.30
C THR A 81 -16.73 -16.92 19.89
N LYS A 82 -16.28 -15.81 19.34
CA LYS A 82 -16.70 -15.30 18.02
C LYS A 82 -15.50 -14.76 17.25
N ARG A 83 -15.59 -14.84 15.92
CA ARG A 83 -14.64 -14.21 14.99
C ARG A 83 -15.40 -13.34 14.00
N LEU A 84 -14.85 -12.17 13.71
CA LEU A 84 -15.31 -11.26 12.66
C LEU A 84 -14.17 -11.05 11.69
N TYR A 85 -14.43 -11.36 10.42
CA TYR A 85 -13.47 -11.18 9.34
C TYR A 85 -13.85 -9.96 8.51
N MET A 86 -12.91 -9.05 8.29
CA MET A 86 -13.11 -7.82 7.54
C MET A 86 -12.05 -7.69 6.47
N THR A 87 -12.44 -7.32 5.27
CA THR A 87 -11.51 -7.02 4.16
C THR A 87 -12.20 -6.19 3.08
N ALA A 88 -11.45 -5.34 2.41
CA ALA A 88 -11.89 -4.66 1.20
C ALA A 88 -11.70 -5.54 -0.06
N THR A 89 -10.87 -6.58 0.01
CA THR A 89 -10.46 -7.41 -1.14
C THR A 89 -10.62 -8.90 -0.82
N PRO A 90 -11.86 -9.43 -0.81
CA PRO A 90 -12.07 -10.86 -0.54
C PRO A 90 -11.31 -11.72 -1.55
N ARG A 91 -10.57 -12.72 -1.03
CA ARG A 91 -9.83 -13.66 -1.85
C ARG A 91 -10.55 -14.99 -1.92
N ILE A 92 -11.01 -15.32 -3.13
CA ILE A 92 -11.73 -16.55 -3.45
C ILE A 92 -10.89 -17.35 -4.43
N TYR A 93 -10.67 -18.63 -4.12
CA TYR A 93 -9.94 -19.53 -4.99
C TYR A 93 -10.88 -20.27 -5.91
N GLY A 94 -10.51 -20.36 -7.18
CA GLY A 94 -11.31 -21.08 -8.19
C GLY A 94 -11.27 -22.61 -8.00
N ASP A 95 -12.23 -23.31 -8.62
CA ASP A 95 -12.45 -24.77 -8.46
C ASP A 95 -11.21 -25.61 -8.73
N ASN A 96 -10.39 -25.23 -9.70
CA ASN A 96 -9.13 -25.95 -9.98
C ASN A 96 -8.13 -25.90 -8.83
N ALA A 97 -8.09 -24.81 -8.07
CA ALA A 97 -7.20 -24.70 -6.91
C ALA A 97 -7.76 -25.53 -5.74
N LYS A 98 -9.08 -25.52 -5.54
CA LYS A 98 -9.77 -26.31 -4.53
C LYS A 98 -9.59 -27.82 -4.77
N LEU A 99 -9.79 -28.27 -6.00
CA LEU A 99 -9.58 -29.67 -6.40
C LEU A 99 -8.11 -30.13 -6.21
N LYS A 100 -7.15 -29.26 -6.50
CA LYS A 100 -5.73 -29.57 -6.25
C LYS A 100 -5.41 -29.68 -4.76
N ALA A 101 -5.99 -28.83 -3.93
CA ALA A 101 -5.84 -28.90 -2.49
C ALA A 101 -6.46 -30.19 -1.93
N GLU A 102 -7.66 -30.55 -2.34
CA GLU A 102 -8.33 -31.80 -1.97
C GLU A 102 -7.51 -33.03 -2.37
N SER A 103 -6.95 -33.05 -3.60
CA SER A 103 -6.12 -34.16 -4.08
C SER A 103 -4.74 -34.23 -3.38
N GLY A 104 -4.27 -33.14 -2.79
CA GLY A 104 -2.99 -33.04 -2.08
C GLY A 104 -3.12 -33.18 -0.56
N GLU A 105 -4.32 -33.47 -0.03
CA GLU A 105 -4.60 -33.52 1.43
C GLU A 105 -4.25 -32.20 2.14
N VAL A 106 -4.42 -31.05 1.44
CA VAL A 106 -4.09 -29.73 1.97
C VAL A 106 -5.37 -28.95 2.20
N THR A 107 -5.53 -28.36 3.36
CA THR A 107 -6.65 -27.47 3.63
C THR A 107 -6.42 -26.14 2.94
N LEU A 108 -7.33 -25.76 2.02
CA LEU A 108 -7.33 -24.45 1.34
C LEU A 108 -8.37 -23.54 1.97
N CYS A 109 -7.91 -22.50 2.65
CA CYS A 109 -8.80 -21.48 3.21
C CYS A 109 -9.18 -20.46 2.14
N SER A 110 -10.44 -20.44 1.73
CA SER A 110 -11.01 -19.54 0.75
C SER A 110 -12.17 -18.78 1.38
N MET A 111 -12.29 -17.47 1.11
CA MET A 111 -13.27 -16.61 1.81
C MET A 111 -14.73 -16.89 1.45
N ASP A 112 -14.99 -17.72 0.45
CA ASP A 112 -16.32 -18.24 0.13
C ASP A 112 -16.68 -19.52 0.94
N ASP A 113 -15.78 -20.01 1.81
CA ASP A 113 -16.08 -21.10 2.72
C ASP A 113 -16.74 -20.59 4.00
N GLU A 114 -18.09 -20.74 4.06
CA GLU A 114 -18.88 -20.33 5.23
C GLU A 114 -18.54 -21.10 6.51
N ALA A 115 -17.96 -22.29 6.41
CA ALA A 115 -17.55 -23.04 7.60
C ALA A 115 -16.35 -22.39 8.30
N LEU A 116 -15.47 -21.73 7.55
CA LEU A 116 -14.29 -21.02 8.06
C LEU A 116 -14.58 -19.55 8.37
N TYR A 117 -15.20 -18.84 7.43
CA TYR A 117 -15.37 -17.38 7.53
C TYR A 117 -16.75 -16.97 8.03
N GLY A 118 -17.70 -17.90 8.11
CA GLY A 118 -19.07 -17.59 8.47
C GLY A 118 -19.84 -16.94 7.31
N LYS A 119 -21.08 -16.54 7.60
CA LYS A 119 -21.92 -15.85 6.62
C LYS A 119 -21.47 -14.41 6.42
N GLU A 120 -21.57 -13.95 5.18
CA GLU A 120 -21.39 -12.54 4.86
C GLU A 120 -22.43 -11.69 5.61
N LEU A 121 -21.95 -10.75 6.41
CA LEU A 121 -22.81 -9.89 7.24
C LEU A 121 -23.10 -8.55 6.57
N PHE A 122 -22.11 -8.01 5.85
CA PHE A 122 -22.21 -6.70 5.23
C PHE A 122 -21.25 -6.58 4.06
N VAL A 123 -21.72 -6.00 2.96
CA VAL A 123 -20.90 -5.61 1.81
C VAL A 123 -21.25 -4.20 1.41
N ILE A 124 -20.23 -3.40 1.16
CA ILE A 124 -20.36 -2.10 0.53
C ILE A 124 -19.40 -2.07 -0.67
N ASN A 125 -19.91 -1.82 -1.85
CA ASN A 125 -19.07 -1.65 -3.03
C ASN A 125 -18.58 -0.20 -3.15
N PHE A 126 -17.55 0.02 -3.99
CA PHE A 126 -16.93 1.33 -4.16
C PHE A 126 -17.95 2.41 -4.56
N SER A 127 -18.81 2.13 -5.54
CA SER A 127 -19.82 3.10 -6.02
C SER A 127 -20.79 3.51 -4.92
N GLU A 128 -21.24 2.56 -4.10
CA GLU A 128 -22.10 2.84 -2.96
C GLU A 128 -21.38 3.66 -1.88
N ALA A 129 -20.11 3.34 -1.61
CA ALA A 129 -19.30 4.11 -0.66
C ALA A 129 -19.10 5.56 -1.12
N VAL A 130 -18.88 5.79 -2.41
CA VAL A 130 -18.82 7.14 -2.99
C VAL A 130 -20.17 7.85 -2.88
N GLN A 131 -21.28 7.19 -3.25
CA GLN A 131 -22.62 7.76 -3.14
C GLN A 131 -23.01 8.15 -1.71
N ARG A 132 -22.52 7.40 -0.71
CA ARG A 132 -22.70 7.70 0.71
C ARG A 132 -21.73 8.75 1.25
N GLY A 133 -20.81 9.26 0.44
CA GLY A 133 -19.79 10.22 0.88
C GLY A 133 -18.72 9.64 1.79
N LEU A 134 -18.56 8.32 1.83
CA LEU A 134 -17.53 7.63 2.61
C LEU A 134 -16.19 7.58 1.90
N LEU A 135 -16.19 7.59 0.57
CA LEU A 135 -15.02 7.63 -0.27
C LEU A 135 -15.16 8.74 -1.31
N THR A 136 -14.03 9.29 -1.73
CA THR A 136 -13.94 10.21 -2.85
C THR A 136 -13.94 9.42 -4.16
N ASP A 137 -14.66 9.89 -5.17
CA ASP A 137 -14.60 9.33 -6.51
C ASP A 137 -13.21 9.53 -7.14
N TYR A 138 -12.84 8.66 -8.07
CA TYR A 138 -11.55 8.73 -8.75
C TYR A 138 -11.69 8.63 -10.27
N LYS A 139 -10.68 9.15 -10.95
CA LYS A 139 -10.52 9.00 -12.41
C LYS A 139 -9.25 8.22 -12.70
N VAL A 140 -9.31 7.28 -13.62
CA VAL A 140 -8.14 6.55 -14.10
C VAL A 140 -7.64 7.22 -15.37
N LEU A 141 -6.40 7.71 -15.33
CA LEU A 141 -5.72 8.29 -16.49
C LEU A 141 -4.70 7.27 -17.01
N VAL A 142 -4.86 6.85 -18.25
CA VAL A 142 -3.86 6.04 -18.95
C VAL A 142 -3.05 6.96 -19.84
N LEU A 143 -1.78 7.13 -19.48
CA LEU A 143 -0.87 8.02 -20.19
C LEU A 143 -0.03 7.22 -21.18
N THR A 144 -0.10 7.58 -22.43
CA THR A 144 0.83 7.14 -23.47
C THR A 144 1.80 8.27 -23.75
N VAL A 145 3.07 8.05 -23.51
CA VAL A 145 4.12 9.03 -23.76
C VAL A 145 4.99 8.52 -24.90
N GLU A 146 5.08 9.27 -25.97
CA GLU A 146 5.95 8.93 -27.07
C GLU A 146 7.40 9.30 -26.72
N GLU A 147 8.37 8.49 -27.14
CA GLU A 147 9.79 8.79 -26.96
C GLU A 147 10.21 10.10 -27.64
N SER A 148 9.47 10.53 -28.66
CA SER A 148 9.64 11.81 -29.35
C SER A 148 9.48 13.03 -28.44
N VAL A 149 8.77 12.88 -27.30
CA VAL A 149 8.64 13.94 -26.28
C VAL A 149 10.01 14.22 -25.62
N ILE A 150 10.91 13.24 -25.63
CA ILE A 150 12.27 13.40 -25.14
C ILE A 150 13.13 13.90 -26.31
N ASN A 151 13.07 15.19 -26.54
CA ASN A 151 13.84 15.81 -27.60
C ASN A 151 15.37 15.73 -27.30
N ARG A 152 16.17 16.00 -28.35
CA ARG A 152 17.64 15.89 -28.27
C ARG A 152 18.23 16.80 -27.18
N ARG A 153 17.63 17.96 -26.96
CA ARG A 153 18.06 18.94 -25.93
C ARG A 153 17.84 18.38 -24.53
N LEU A 154 16.69 17.75 -24.27
CA LEU A 154 16.42 17.09 -23.00
C LEU A 154 17.37 15.91 -22.76
N GLN A 155 17.65 15.11 -23.80
CA GLN A 155 18.64 14.04 -23.71
C GLN A 155 20.04 14.55 -23.40
N GLU A 156 20.43 15.71 -23.93
CA GLU A 156 21.73 16.34 -23.67
C GLU A 156 21.82 16.87 -22.23
N LEU A 157 20.73 17.47 -21.71
CA LEU A 157 20.65 17.96 -20.33
C LEU A 157 20.66 16.83 -19.28
N LEU A 158 20.14 15.66 -19.64
CA LEU A 158 20.09 14.48 -18.75
C LEU A 158 21.33 13.59 -18.87
N LYS A 159 22.29 13.89 -19.73
CA LYS A 159 23.57 13.17 -19.85
C LYS A 159 24.48 13.55 -18.68
N ASP A 160 24.38 12.82 -17.60
CA ASP A 160 25.40 12.78 -16.56
C ASP A 160 26.19 11.48 -16.72
N GLU A 161 27.53 11.54 -16.54
CA GLU A 161 28.46 10.45 -16.88
C GLU A 161 28.19 9.14 -16.10
N ASP A 162 27.52 9.22 -14.95
CA ASP A 162 27.18 8.09 -14.07
C ASP A 162 25.70 7.66 -14.14
N ASN A 163 24.84 8.40 -14.81
CA ASN A 163 23.40 8.18 -14.77
C ASN A 163 22.84 7.90 -16.16
N GLN A 164 22.84 6.64 -16.56
CA GLN A 164 22.13 6.16 -17.74
C GLN A 164 20.62 6.22 -17.50
N LEU A 165 20.07 7.45 -17.37
CA LEU A 165 18.64 7.63 -17.48
C LEU A 165 18.22 7.15 -18.85
N LYS A 166 17.42 6.09 -18.88
CA LYS A 166 16.84 5.65 -20.14
C LYS A 166 15.83 6.69 -20.58
N VAL A 167 15.83 6.98 -21.87
CA VAL A 167 14.83 7.84 -22.52
C VAL A 167 13.40 7.47 -22.11
N ASP A 168 13.15 6.15 -21.96
CA ASP A 168 11.89 5.59 -21.48
C ASP A 168 11.51 6.03 -20.05
N ASP A 169 12.47 6.07 -19.12
CA ASP A 169 12.21 6.51 -17.74
C ASP A 169 11.98 8.02 -17.66
N ALA A 170 12.72 8.81 -18.43
CA ALA A 170 12.49 10.25 -18.56
C ALA A 170 11.11 10.55 -19.16
N ALA A 171 10.72 9.83 -20.22
CA ALA A 171 9.40 9.96 -20.82
C ALA A 171 8.27 9.67 -19.83
N LYS A 172 8.41 8.64 -19.01
CA LYS A 172 7.45 8.33 -17.95
C LYS A 172 7.35 9.45 -16.90
N ILE A 173 8.49 10.01 -16.47
CA ILE A 173 8.51 11.14 -15.53
C ILE A 173 7.80 12.35 -16.14
N VAL A 174 8.11 12.71 -17.38
CA VAL A 174 7.45 13.84 -18.07
C VAL A 174 5.94 13.58 -18.21
N GLY A 175 5.54 12.35 -18.55
CA GLY A 175 4.13 11.97 -18.60
C GLY A 175 3.41 12.15 -17.27
N CYS A 176 4.00 11.64 -16.19
CA CYS A 176 3.47 11.82 -14.82
C CYS A 176 3.38 13.31 -14.46
N TRP A 177 4.42 14.08 -14.75
CA TRP A 177 4.39 15.52 -14.51
C TRP A 177 3.27 16.24 -15.27
N LYS A 178 3.06 15.92 -16.55
CA LYS A 178 1.95 16.49 -17.33
C LYS A 178 0.58 16.21 -16.71
N ALA A 179 0.39 14.99 -16.19
CA ALA A 179 -0.84 14.63 -15.48
C ALA A 179 -0.99 15.42 -14.17
N LEU A 180 0.07 15.51 -13.38
CA LEU A 180 0.07 16.26 -12.12
C LEU A 180 -0.13 17.77 -12.33
N ALA A 181 0.45 18.28 -13.41
CA ALA A 181 0.28 19.66 -13.87
C ALA A 181 -1.04 19.91 -14.59
N LYS A 182 -1.86 18.87 -14.80
CA LYS A 182 -3.10 18.89 -15.59
C LYS A 182 -2.91 19.39 -17.03
N GLN A 183 -1.71 19.27 -17.57
CA GLN A 183 -1.38 19.74 -18.92
C GLN A 183 -1.73 18.71 -19.99
N GLY A 184 -2.43 19.16 -21.04
CA GLY A 184 -2.82 18.30 -22.16
C GLY A 184 -3.89 17.26 -21.83
N LEU A 185 -4.56 17.38 -20.70
CA LEU A 185 -5.73 16.58 -20.35
C LEU A 185 -6.98 17.18 -21.00
N ALA A 186 -7.94 16.33 -21.35
CA ALA A 186 -9.22 16.78 -21.86
C ALA A 186 -9.99 17.58 -20.79
N GLU A 187 -10.65 18.67 -21.16
CA GLU A 187 -11.38 19.56 -20.24
C GLU A 187 -12.34 18.85 -19.30
N ASN A 188 -12.97 17.76 -19.75
CA ASN A 188 -13.88 16.97 -18.93
C ASN A 188 -13.18 16.10 -17.85
N LEU A 189 -11.86 15.98 -17.92
CA LEU A 189 -11.06 15.27 -16.93
C LEU A 189 -10.47 16.21 -15.89
N VAL A 190 -10.38 17.50 -16.21
CA VAL A 190 -9.83 18.56 -15.35
C VAL A 190 -10.99 19.13 -14.54
N GLY A 191 -11.05 18.84 -13.25
CA GLY A 191 -12.10 19.38 -12.36
C GLY A 191 -11.89 20.85 -12.03
N ASP A 192 -10.63 21.28 -11.99
CA ASP A 192 -10.15 22.64 -11.81
C ASP A 192 -8.80 22.79 -12.52
N ASP A 193 -8.32 24.01 -12.68
CA ASP A 193 -7.05 24.32 -13.36
C ASP A 193 -5.83 24.28 -12.42
N GLN A 194 -6.04 23.97 -11.13
CA GLN A 194 -4.95 23.96 -10.18
C GLN A 194 -4.14 22.65 -10.30
N PRO A 195 -2.80 22.72 -10.27
CA PRO A 195 -1.96 21.53 -10.22
C PRO A 195 -2.26 20.65 -9.01
N MET A 196 -2.03 19.36 -9.16
CA MET A 196 -2.09 18.41 -8.05
C MET A 196 -0.93 18.68 -7.08
N LYS A 197 -1.21 18.71 -5.78
CA LYS A 197 -0.22 19.05 -4.75
C LYS A 197 0.44 17.83 -4.12
N ARG A 198 -0.26 16.69 -4.08
CA ARG A 198 0.19 15.47 -3.39
C ARG A 198 -0.03 14.24 -4.23
N ALA A 199 1.03 13.50 -4.46
CA ALA A 199 0.97 12.24 -5.20
C ALA A 199 1.73 11.12 -4.50
N VAL A 200 1.26 9.88 -4.64
CA VAL A 200 1.99 8.68 -4.26
C VAL A 200 2.32 7.88 -5.53
N ALA A 201 3.59 7.53 -5.70
CA ALA A 201 4.04 6.75 -6.84
C ALA A 201 4.39 5.32 -6.43
N PHE A 202 3.72 4.33 -7.02
CA PHE A 202 4.05 2.93 -6.84
C PHE A 202 5.02 2.44 -7.92
N CYS A 203 6.21 2.07 -7.50
CA CYS A 203 7.29 1.62 -8.37
C CYS A 203 7.44 0.10 -8.34
N GLN A 204 8.17 -0.46 -9.32
CA GLN A 204 8.36 -1.90 -9.43
C GLN A 204 9.42 -2.44 -8.48
N VAL A 205 10.46 -1.66 -8.21
CA VAL A 205 11.60 -2.03 -7.35
C VAL A 205 12.06 -0.85 -6.51
N ILE A 206 12.74 -1.13 -5.38
CA ILE A 206 13.28 -0.08 -4.50
C ILE A 206 14.52 0.55 -5.13
N SER A 207 15.49 -0.27 -5.54
CA SER A 207 16.80 0.17 -6.06
C SER A 207 17.05 -0.38 -7.48
N PRO A 208 17.69 0.39 -8.37
CA PRO A 208 18.00 -0.05 -9.72
C PRO A 208 19.04 -1.19 -9.79
N ASN A 209 19.83 -1.36 -8.72
CA ASN A 209 20.95 -2.32 -8.67
C ASN A 209 20.55 -3.73 -8.22
N TYR A 210 19.28 -4.01 -8.05
CA TYR A 210 18.84 -5.35 -7.70
C TYR A 210 19.02 -6.32 -8.87
N LYS A 211 19.64 -7.49 -8.63
CA LYS A 211 19.98 -8.49 -9.65
C LYS A 211 18.79 -8.78 -10.57
N GLY A 212 18.95 -8.59 -11.88
CA GLY A 212 17.93 -8.87 -12.89
C GLY A 212 16.89 -7.77 -13.14
N THR A 213 17.05 -6.57 -12.56
CA THR A 213 16.05 -5.50 -12.62
C THR A 213 16.40 -4.32 -13.53
N LYS A 214 17.34 -4.48 -14.45
CA LYS A 214 17.87 -3.40 -15.34
C LYS A 214 16.80 -2.58 -16.12
N HIS A 215 15.55 -3.05 -16.15
CA HIS A 215 14.45 -2.41 -16.89
C HIS A 215 13.24 -2.06 -16.02
N LYS A 216 13.39 -2.11 -14.70
CA LYS A 216 12.30 -1.83 -13.78
C LYS A 216 12.41 -0.42 -13.20
N VAL A 217 11.28 0.28 -13.11
CA VAL A 217 11.19 1.60 -12.49
C VAL A 217 11.50 1.48 -10.99
N SER A 218 12.50 2.22 -10.55
CA SER A 218 13.01 2.20 -9.17
C SER A 218 12.46 3.40 -8.39
N SER A 219 11.95 3.14 -7.19
CA SER A 219 11.46 4.17 -6.28
C SER A 219 12.54 5.19 -5.89
N VAL A 220 13.76 4.73 -5.64
CA VAL A 220 14.91 5.61 -5.34
C VAL A 220 15.24 6.51 -6.53
N ASN A 221 15.26 5.96 -7.75
CA ASN A 221 15.54 6.76 -8.95
C ASN A 221 14.45 7.81 -9.19
N ILE A 222 13.17 7.44 -9.08
CA ILE A 222 12.09 8.41 -9.22
C ILE A 222 12.28 9.56 -8.23
N ALA A 223 12.52 9.28 -6.96
CA ALA A 223 12.75 10.32 -5.95
C ALA A 223 13.94 11.23 -6.27
N SER A 224 15.05 10.66 -6.76
CA SER A 224 16.28 11.43 -7.01
C SER A 224 16.26 12.23 -8.32
N MET A 225 15.45 11.82 -9.29
CA MET A 225 15.55 12.35 -10.66
C MET A 225 14.31 13.13 -11.10
N PHE A 226 13.17 12.99 -10.41
CA PHE A 226 11.90 13.56 -10.86
C PHE A 226 12.03 15.08 -11.08
N GLN A 227 12.55 15.78 -10.09
CA GLN A 227 12.72 17.24 -10.14
C GLN A 227 13.63 17.66 -11.31
N SER A 228 14.80 17.06 -11.44
CA SER A 228 15.77 17.44 -12.49
C SER A 228 15.25 17.15 -13.90
N VAL A 229 14.51 16.04 -14.09
CA VAL A 229 13.87 15.74 -15.38
C VAL A 229 12.79 16.75 -15.72
N VAL A 230 11.97 17.12 -14.73
CA VAL A 230 10.91 18.13 -14.91
C VAL A 230 11.50 19.49 -15.22
N GLU A 231 12.53 19.93 -14.51
CA GLU A 231 13.23 21.19 -14.77
C GLU A 231 13.83 21.21 -16.19
N ALA A 232 14.55 20.16 -16.57
CA ALA A 232 15.11 20.04 -17.90
C ALA A 232 14.04 20.05 -19.00
N TYR A 233 12.89 19.41 -18.75
CA TYR A 233 11.76 19.44 -19.66
C TYR A 233 11.17 20.84 -19.79
N GLN A 234 10.90 21.52 -18.66
CA GLN A 234 10.36 22.88 -18.65
C GLN A 234 11.32 23.88 -19.34
N ASP A 235 12.63 23.70 -19.19
CA ASP A 235 13.64 24.48 -19.91
C ASP A 235 13.64 24.19 -21.41
N SER A 236 13.46 22.92 -21.80
CA SER A 236 13.45 22.53 -23.22
C SER A 236 12.23 23.05 -23.98
N GLU A 237 11.11 23.19 -23.28
CA GLU A 237 9.85 23.74 -23.82
C GLU A 237 9.72 25.26 -23.63
N GLU A 238 10.73 25.90 -23.04
CA GLU A 238 10.75 27.37 -22.78
C GLU A 238 9.56 27.86 -21.95
N ILE A 239 9.12 27.01 -20.96
CA ILE A 239 7.99 27.35 -20.09
C ILE A 239 8.37 28.54 -19.22
N ASP A 240 7.48 29.54 -19.24
CA ASP A 240 7.64 30.76 -18.44
C ASP A 240 7.77 30.45 -16.94
N GLU A 241 8.69 31.12 -16.25
CA GLU A 241 9.03 30.88 -14.85
C GLU A 241 7.82 30.96 -13.91
N ALA A 242 6.88 31.86 -14.19
CA ALA A 242 5.65 32.00 -13.41
C ALA A 242 4.67 30.81 -13.56
N SER A 243 4.80 30.04 -14.63
CA SER A 243 3.97 28.86 -14.94
C SER A 243 4.65 27.55 -14.61
N ARG A 244 5.87 27.58 -14.07
CA ARG A 244 6.63 26.38 -13.73
C ARG A 244 6.10 25.74 -12.46
N ILE A 245 6.06 24.40 -12.47
CA ILE A 245 5.69 23.60 -11.31
C ILE A 245 6.94 22.93 -10.78
N ILE A 246 7.17 23.11 -9.48
CA ILE A 246 8.23 22.47 -8.72
C ILE A 246 7.73 21.09 -8.28
N CYS A 247 8.49 20.03 -8.60
CA CYS A 247 8.19 18.67 -8.17
C CYS A 247 9.20 18.23 -7.12
N GLU A 248 8.82 18.28 -5.86
CA GLU A 248 9.60 17.69 -4.78
C GLU A 248 9.29 16.19 -4.71
N ALA A 249 10.30 15.33 -4.80
CA ALA A 249 10.09 13.89 -4.74
C ALA A 249 10.94 13.26 -3.65
N GLU A 250 10.30 12.40 -2.86
CA GLU A 250 10.96 11.61 -1.82
C GLU A 250 10.60 10.12 -1.96
N HIS A 251 11.33 9.30 -1.25
CA HIS A 251 11.23 7.86 -1.27
C HIS A 251 10.95 7.30 0.12
N VAL A 252 10.15 6.23 0.19
CA VAL A 252 9.93 5.45 1.40
C VAL A 252 9.96 3.95 1.10
N ASP A 253 10.59 3.17 1.97
CA ASP A 253 10.68 1.71 1.83
C ASP A 253 10.48 0.95 3.14
N GLY A 254 10.45 -0.38 3.03
CA GLY A 254 10.26 -1.30 4.16
C GLY A 254 11.42 -1.31 5.17
N GLY A 255 12.63 -0.89 4.78
CA GLY A 255 13.80 -0.84 5.65
C GLY A 255 13.80 0.33 6.63
N MET A 256 12.98 1.35 6.37
CA MET A 256 12.82 2.49 7.26
C MET A 256 12.05 2.11 8.53
N ASN A 257 12.46 2.65 9.68
CA ASN A 257 11.71 2.51 10.92
C ASN A 257 10.40 3.33 10.92
N ALA A 258 9.53 3.10 11.90
CA ALA A 258 8.21 3.75 11.98
C ALA A 258 8.30 5.28 11.98
N SER A 259 9.22 5.86 12.76
CA SER A 259 9.40 7.31 12.86
C SER A 259 9.89 7.93 11.54
N GLN A 260 10.75 7.23 10.81
CA GLN A 260 11.21 7.68 9.49
C GLN A 260 10.08 7.66 8.46
N LYS A 261 9.24 6.62 8.47
CA LYS A 261 8.07 6.53 7.59
C LYS A 261 7.04 7.62 7.91
N GLU A 262 6.78 7.84 9.18
CA GLU A 262 5.87 8.89 9.66
C GLU A 262 6.36 10.28 9.21
N ALA A 263 7.65 10.58 9.37
CA ALA A 263 8.23 11.84 8.91
C ALA A 263 8.06 12.07 7.39
N LYS A 264 8.15 11.00 6.55
CA LYS A 264 7.89 11.10 5.11
C LYS A 264 6.41 11.34 4.80
N LEU A 265 5.51 10.72 5.54
CA LEU A 265 4.08 10.95 5.41
C LEU A 265 3.70 12.37 5.86
N ASP A 266 4.27 12.85 6.95
CA ASP A 266 4.06 14.21 7.45
C ASP A 266 4.57 15.25 6.46
N TRP A 267 5.73 14.99 5.83
CA TRP A 267 6.25 15.82 4.75
C TRP A 267 5.27 15.87 3.56
N LEU A 268 4.70 14.73 3.16
CA LEU A 268 3.71 14.69 2.07
C LEU A 268 2.43 15.45 2.44
N LYS A 269 1.98 15.35 3.69
CA LYS A 269 0.76 16.00 4.20
C LYS A 269 0.92 17.51 4.42
N ALA A 270 2.13 17.97 4.65
CA ALA A 270 2.39 19.37 4.98
C ALA A 270 1.97 20.32 3.84
N GLU A 271 1.54 21.52 4.20
CA GLU A 271 1.21 22.56 3.23
C GLU A 271 2.41 22.88 2.35
N SER A 272 2.15 23.06 1.05
CA SER A 272 3.14 23.47 0.04
C SER A 272 2.64 24.70 -0.72
N SER A 273 3.54 25.38 -1.43
CA SER A 273 3.13 26.49 -2.30
C SER A 273 2.22 26.00 -3.43
N ASP A 274 1.46 26.91 -4.04
CA ASP A 274 0.51 26.55 -5.10
C ASP A 274 1.17 25.94 -6.34
N ASN A 275 2.44 26.25 -6.55
CA ASN A 275 3.23 25.72 -7.67
C ASN A 275 4.06 24.49 -7.30
N THR A 276 3.86 23.88 -6.12
CA THR A 276 4.65 22.73 -5.68
C THR A 276 3.80 21.48 -5.59
N CYS A 277 4.22 20.44 -6.29
CA CYS A 277 3.70 19.08 -6.17
C CYS A 277 4.70 18.20 -5.40
N ARG A 278 4.26 17.51 -4.36
CA ARG A 278 5.04 16.53 -3.61
C ARG A 278 4.70 15.11 -4.03
N ILE A 279 5.73 14.33 -4.30
CA ILE A 279 5.61 12.95 -4.76
C ILE A 279 6.34 12.03 -3.81
N LEU A 280 5.62 11.09 -3.19
CA LEU A 280 6.22 10.08 -2.34
C LEU A 280 6.24 8.74 -3.08
N SER A 281 7.43 8.32 -3.50
CA SER A 281 7.62 7.07 -4.23
C SER A 281 7.85 5.89 -3.28
N ASN A 282 7.27 4.75 -3.63
CA ASN A 282 7.42 3.50 -2.88
C ASN A 282 7.22 2.27 -3.77
N VAL A 283 7.36 1.07 -3.20
CA VAL A 283 7.07 -0.19 -3.91
C VAL A 283 5.80 -0.85 -3.37
N ARG A 284 5.73 -1.07 -2.07
CA ARG A 284 4.58 -1.75 -1.42
C ARG A 284 4.25 -1.20 -0.03
N CYS A 285 5.12 -0.38 0.55
CA CYS A 285 4.98 -0.01 1.96
C CYS A 285 3.84 0.98 2.24
N LEU A 286 3.24 1.55 1.21
CA LEU A 286 2.09 2.46 1.30
C LEU A 286 0.82 1.87 0.67
N SER A 287 0.82 0.58 0.31
CA SER A 287 -0.35 -0.06 -0.33
C SER A 287 -1.51 -0.32 0.62
N GLU A 288 -1.21 -0.42 1.92
CA GLU A 288 -2.20 -0.74 2.96
C GLU A 288 -1.94 0.11 4.21
N GLY A 289 -3.00 0.50 4.91
CA GLY A 289 -2.93 1.14 6.23
C GLY A 289 -2.37 2.57 6.24
N VAL A 290 -2.32 3.25 5.11
CA VAL A 290 -1.85 4.63 5.02
C VAL A 290 -3.00 5.55 4.66
N ASP A 291 -3.33 6.43 5.59
CA ASP A 291 -4.31 7.49 5.37
C ASP A 291 -3.59 8.81 5.05
N VAL A 292 -3.75 9.30 3.83
CA VAL A 292 -3.30 10.61 3.40
C VAL A 292 -4.53 11.40 2.94
N PRO A 293 -5.19 12.12 3.86
CA PRO A 293 -6.26 13.03 3.48
C PRO A 293 -5.76 14.04 2.45
N ALA A 294 -6.57 14.37 1.48
CA ALA A 294 -6.21 15.28 0.39
C ALA A 294 -5.06 14.79 -0.50
N LEU A 295 -4.95 13.46 -0.72
CA LEU A 295 -4.13 12.89 -1.78
C LEU A 295 -4.82 13.15 -3.13
N ASP A 296 -4.11 13.78 -4.05
CA ASP A 296 -4.67 14.18 -5.35
C ASP A 296 -4.47 13.10 -6.41
N SER A 297 -3.40 12.29 -6.29
CA SER A 297 -3.04 11.27 -7.29
C SER A 297 -2.30 10.07 -6.69
N VAL A 298 -2.49 8.92 -7.31
CA VAL A 298 -1.76 7.68 -7.06
C VAL A 298 -1.26 7.12 -8.39
#